data_43484dcdab444cf3dc91e94b0e267a4d
#
_entry.id   43484dcdab444cf3dc91e94b0e267a4d
#
_cell.length_a   1.000
_cell.length_b   1.000
_cell.length_c   1.000
_cell.angle_alpha   90.00
_cell.angle_beta   90.00
_cell.angle_gamma   90.00
#
_symmetry.space_group_name_H-M   'P 1'
#
loop_
_entity.id
_entity.type
_entity.pdbx_description
1 polymer ?
#
loop_
_entity_poly.entity_id
_entity_poly.type
_entity_poly.pdbx_seq_one_letter_code
_entity_poly.pdbx_strand_id
1 'polypeptide(L)'
;MKEPGGLSLAMIVKNEEMFLADCLRSVKDVVDEMVIVDTGSTDATIEIARSFGARVIEIEWPHDFSKARNIGLDAVSMPWVLVMDADEELVADDADKLRQAVFHPTADAYNIRIVSVMERAEDISESYVTRVMRAHPALRFRGAIHEQLFNAIVDAGMSLGQLDVRLTHKGYLGSVMQQRNKQERNRILLEEEVTKHPDDFYMLWQLAQTYFGTARYDDAIKISQRALKLSSPNSPLWVLAMTTYARSLLQAGQPKKARRVLQEGQLAHPKYTDFWYLEGVVLFQMKAWGQAEASFRRCLDIGEAQGYLATDTGIGGFKSLYRIAQCEIMQGEGKNALAYLLITIKQQPQYRSAWRAIFEILIGSTMGEVLNTIELSVGLDQIINTLSTWPQLDDNEQHLLECAKEKVQEQNLAGV
;
A
#
# COMPACT_ATOMS: atom_id res chain seq x y z
N MET A 1 10.05 -6.57 -39.39
CA MET A 1 10.33 -7.30 -38.16
C MET A 1 10.21 -6.28 -37.02
N LYS A 2 9.44 -6.55 -35.98
CA LYS A 2 9.39 -5.67 -34.81
C LYS A 2 10.79 -5.60 -34.20
N GLU A 3 11.26 -4.39 -33.84
CA GLU A 3 12.57 -4.28 -33.17
C GLU A 3 12.58 -5.08 -31.87
N PRO A 4 13.61 -5.92 -31.63
CA PRO A 4 13.72 -6.65 -30.38
C PRO A 4 13.86 -5.62 -29.24
N GLY A 5 12.90 -5.58 -28.29
CA GLY A 5 12.90 -4.67 -27.15
C GLY A 5 12.03 -3.42 -27.29
N GLY A 6 11.26 -3.27 -28.37
CA GLY A 6 10.27 -2.19 -28.49
C GLY A 6 9.20 -2.29 -27.40
N LEU A 7 8.82 -1.17 -26.74
CA LEU A 7 7.92 -1.08 -25.61
C LEU A 7 6.76 -0.12 -25.89
N SER A 8 5.53 -0.61 -25.85
CA SER A 8 4.32 0.23 -25.89
C SER A 8 3.85 0.53 -24.48
N LEU A 9 3.45 1.78 -24.21
CA LEU A 9 2.57 2.10 -23.09
C LEU A 9 1.13 1.77 -23.48
N ALA A 10 0.40 1.04 -22.65
CA ALA A 10 -1.04 0.83 -22.75
C ALA A 10 -1.73 1.37 -21.49
N MET A 11 -2.69 2.27 -21.64
CA MET A 11 -3.36 2.94 -20.53
C MET A 11 -4.86 3.08 -20.80
N ILE A 12 -5.67 3.03 -19.74
CA ILE A 12 -7.08 3.45 -19.78
C ILE A 12 -7.23 4.72 -18.94
N VAL A 13 -8.04 5.66 -19.43
CA VAL A 13 -8.20 6.96 -18.76
C VAL A 13 -9.66 7.38 -18.71
N LYS A 14 -10.00 8.19 -17.71
CA LYS A 14 -11.26 8.96 -17.64
C LYS A 14 -11.13 10.13 -16.67
N ASN A 15 -11.14 11.36 -17.18
CA ASN A 15 -11.04 12.60 -16.41
C ASN A 15 -9.77 12.64 -15.53
N GLU A 16 -8.60 12.52 -16.16
CA GLU A 16 -7.29 12.45 -15.52
C GLU A 16 -6.40 13.66 -15.89
N GLU A 17 -7.00 14.82 -16.24
CA GLU A 17 -6.27 16.03 -16.63
C GLU A 17 -5.22 16.49 -15.61
N MET A 18 -5.45 16.21 -14.33
CA MET A 18 -4.55 16.61 -13.23
C MET A 18 -3.24 15.82 -13.20
N PHE A 19 -3.26 14.55 -13.61
CA PHE A 19 -2.14 13.63 -13.41
C PHE A 19 -1.49 13.18 -14.73
N LEU A 20 -2.28 13.06 -15.79
CA LEU A 20 -1.86 12.44 -17.03
C LEU A 20 -0.60 13.04 -17.65
N ALA A 21 -0.43 14.37 -17.59
CA ALA A 21 0.74 15.03 -18.16
C ALA A 21 2.05 14.63 -17.48
N ASP A 22 2.06 14.49 -16.15
CA ASP A 22 3.24 14.07 -15.38
C ASP A 22 3.52 12.58 -15.57
N CYS A 23 2.48 11.75 -15.60
CA CYS A 23 2.58 10.35 -15.93
C CYS A 23 3.26 10.13 -17.30
N LEU A 24 2.73 10.74 -18.35
CA LEU A 24 3.27 10.58 -19.71
C LEU A 24 4.69 11.16 -19.86
N ARG A 25 5.01 12.26 -19.18
CA ARG A 25 6.34 12.84 -19.13
C ARG A 25 7.36 11.90 -18.52
N SER A 26 6.97 11.11 -17.51
CA SER A 26 7.85 10.16 -16.83
C SER A 26 8.30 9.00 -17.72
N VAL A 27 7.53 8.69 -18.78
CA VAL A 27 7.78 7.52 -19.64
C VAL A 27 8.04 7.84 -21.10
N LYS A 28 7.85 9.09 -21.56
CA LYS A 28 7.93 9.46 -22.98
C LYS A 28 9.24 9.09 -23.68
N ASP A 29 10.34 9.10 -22.93
CA ASP A 29 11.67 8.79 -23.46
C ASP A 29 12.04 7.30 -23.22
N VAL A 30 11.15 6.53 -22.60
CA VAL A 30 11.33 5.11 -22.24
C VAL A 30 10.51 4.20 -23.15
N VAL A 31 9.34 4.63 -23.59
CA VAL A 31 8.45 3.86 -24.47
C VAL A 31 8.57 4.31 -25.94
N ASP A 32 8.34 3.39 -26.86
CA ASP A 32 8.42 3.63 -28.31
C ASP A 32 7.02 3.93 -28.91
N GLU A 33 5.96 3.65 -28.17
CA GLU A 33 4.56 3.87 -28.55
C GLU A 33 3.71 4.15 -27.32
N MET A 34 2.71 5.01 -27.45
CA MET A 34 1.69 5.26 -26.40
C MET A 34 0.31 5.00 -26.97
N VAL A 35 -0.42 4.05 -26.39
CA VAL A 35 -1.83 3.73 -26.70
C VAL A 35 -2.67 4.02 -25.48
N ILE A 36 -3.59 4.96 -25.60
CA ILE A 36 -4.46 5.41 -24.52
C ILE A 36 -5.91 5.17 -24.91
N VAL A 37 -6.62 4.36 -24.11
CA VAL A 37 -8.05 4.13 -24.27
C VAL A 37 -8.81 5.08 -23.35
N ASP A 38 -9.48 6.05 -23.94
CA ASP A 38 -10.36 6.97 -23.23
C ASP A 38 -11.76 6.39 -23.10
N THR A 39 -12.29 6.37 -21.86
CA THR A 39 -13.58 5.76 -21.54
C THR A 39 -14.68 6.81 -21.31
N GLY A 40 -14.57 7.95 -21.98
CA GLY A 40 -15.54 9.05 -21.95
C GLY A 40 -15.13 10.19 -21.02
N SER A 41 -13.94 10.74 -21.23
CA SER A 41 -13.49 11.97 -20.56
C SER A 41 -14.26 13.19 -21.04
N THR A 42 -14.45 14.15 -20.13
CA THR A 42 -15.15 15.42 -20.39
C THR A 42 -14.28 16.63 -20.05
N ASP A 43 -13.02 16.38 -19.63
CA ASP A 43 -12.00 17.36 -19.32
C ASP A 43 -10.88 17.38 -20.37
N ALA A 44 -9.72 17.98 -20.11
CA ALA A 44 -8.62 18.09 -21.05
C ALA A 44 -7.81 16.78 -21.23
N THR A 45 -8.23 15.63 -20.67
CA THR A 45 -7.49 14.36 -20.73
C THR A 45 -7.09 13.96 -22.16
N ILE A 46 -8.03 13.99 -23.11
CA ILE A 46 -7.79 13.59 -24.51
C ILE A 46 -6.79 14.52 -25.20
N GLU A 47 -6.91 15.83 -24.97
CA GLU A 47 -6.02 16.86 -25.53
C GLU A 47 -4.59 16.68 -25.01
N ILE A 48 -4.45 16.42 -23.69
CA ILE A 48 -3.15 16.13 -23.07
C ILE A 48 -2.54 14.89 -23.71
N ALA A 49 -3.27 13.77 -23.79
CA ALA A 49 -2.78 12.54 -24.39
C ALA A 49 -2.25 12.75 -25.83
N ARG A 50 -3.01 13.45 -26.64
CA ARG A 50 -2.63 13.76 -28.05
C ARG A 50 -1.41 14.68 -28.13
N SER A 51 -1.24 15.61 -27.18
CA SER A 51 -0.07 16.51 -27.15
C SER A 51 1.26 15.77 -26.91
N PHE A 52 1.23 14.59 -26.26
CA PHE A 52 2.38 13.70 -26.09
C PHE A 52 2.57 12.73 -27.26
N GLY A 53 1.77 12.83 -28.32
CA GLY A 53 1.84 11.95 -29.50
C GLY A 53 1.17 10.58 -29.26
N ALA A 54 0.38 10.42 -28.22
CA ALA A 54 -0.33 9.17 -27.95
C ALA A 54 -1.43 8.91 -28.99
N ARG A 55 -1.59 7.64 -29.38
CA ARG A 55 -2.74 7.14 -30.11
C ARG A 55 -3.90 6.98 -29.16
N VAL A 56 -4.91 7.84 -29.25
CA VAL A 56 -6.11 7.82 -28.40
C VAL A 56 -7.21 7.02 -29.09
N ILE A 57 -7.80 6.07 -28.34
CA ILE A 57 -8.95 5.27 -28.75
C ILE A 57 -10.11 5.64 -27.81
N GLU A 58 -11.10 6.34 -28.34
CA GLU A 58 -12.27 6.77 -27.58
C GLU A 58 -13.34 5.68 -27.61
N ILE A 59 -13.81 5.26 -26.44
CA ILE A 59 -14.87 4.26 -26.29
C ILE A 59 -15.91 4.71 -25.26
N GLU A 60 -17.12 4.20 -25.37
CA GLU A 60 -18.06 4.26 -24.27
C GLU A 60 -17.61 3.31 -23.16
N TRP A 61 -17.80 3.72 -21.88
CA TRP A 61 -17.43 2.89 -20.74
C TRP A 61 -18.16 1.53 -20.77
N PRO A 62 -17.44 0.39 -20.91
CA PRO A 62 -18.06 -0.92 -21.06
C PRO A 62 -18.49 -1.57 -19.74
N HIS A 63 -18.48 -0.84 -18.61
CA HIS A 63 -18.71 -1.38 -17.27
C HIS A 63 -17.77 -2.56 -16.89
N ASP A 64 -16.55 -2.56 -17.43
CA ASP A 64 -15.60 -3.65 -17.32
C ASP A 64 -14.19 -3.11 -17.62
N PHE A 65 -13.35 -3.05 -16.58
CA PHE A 65 -11.98 -2.58 -16.71
C PHE A 65 -11.13 -3.48 -17.61
N SER A 66 -11.33 -4.82 -17.51
CA SER A 66 -10.56 -5.75 -18.33
C SER A 66 -10.85 -5.57 -19.82
N LYS A 67 -12.11 -5.33 -20.20
CA LYS A 67 -12.47 -5.03 -21.60
C LYS A 67 -11.80 -3.76 -22.10
N ALA A 68 -11.84 -2.69 -21.31
CA ALA A 68 -11.20 -1.43 -21.70
C ALA A 68 -9.67 -1.61 -21.86
N ARG A 69 -8.98 -2.28 -20.91
CA ARG A 69 -7.54 -2.56 -21.00
C ARG A 69 -7.21 -3.45 -22.19
N ASN A 70 -8.00 -4.48 -22.45
CA ASN A 70 -7.77 -5.41 -23.55
C ASN A 70 -7.88 -4.73 -24.93
N ILE A 71 -8.74 -3.70 -25.10
CA ILE A 71 -8.77 -2.86 -26.30
C ILE A 71 -7.40 -2.18 -26.53
N GLY A 72 -6.78 -1.66 -25.46
CA GLY A 72 -5.44 -1.10 -25.50
C GLY A 72 -4.40 -2.15 -25.88
N LEU A 73 -4.47 -3.35 -25.28
CA LEU A 73 -3.55 -4.46 -25.61
C LEU A 73 -3.71 -4.97 -27.04
N ASP A 74 -4.89 -4.88 -27.64
CA ASP A 74 -5.11 -5.25 -29.05
C ASP A 74 -4.55 -4.21 -30.01
N ALA A 75 -4.38 -2.96 -29.55
CA ALA A 75 -3.95 -1.84 -30.38
C ALA A 75 -2.43 -1.59 -30.36
N VAL A 76 -1.68 -2.18 -29.42
CA VAL A 76 -0.23 -1.99 -29.34
C VAL A 76 0.51 -2.66 -30.48
N SER A 77 1.63 -2.04 -30.93
CA SER A 77 2.43 -2.54 -32.05
C SER A 77 3.79 -3.08 -31.65
N MET A 78 4.32 -2.74 -30.45
CA MET A 78 5.61 -3.21 -29.97
C MET A 78 5.54 -4.61 -29.36
N PRO A 79 6.69 -5.34 -29.26
CA PRO A 79 6.71 -6.70 -28.70
C PRO A 79 6.48 -6.75 -27.18
N TRP A 80 6.66 -5.62 -26.49
CA TRP A 80 6.46 -5.50 -25.05
C TRP A 80 5.44 -4.41 -24.74
N VAL A 81 4.75 -4.57 -23.61
CA VAL A 81 3.75 -3.62 -23.11
C VAL A 81 4.07 -3.26 -21.68
N LEU A 82 4.11 -1.97 -21.40
CA LEU A 82 4.03 -1.38 -20.07
C LEU A 82 2.58 -0.93 -19.85
N VAL A 83 1.94 -1.39 -18.79
CA VAL A 83 0.61 -0.93 -18.37
C VAL A 83 0.77 0.01 -17.19
N MET A 84 0.20 1.21 -17.29
CA MET A 84 0.20 2.20 -16.21
C MET A 84 -1.19 2.80 -16.03
N ASP A 85 -1.46 3.30 -14.83
CA ASP A 85 -2.60 4.16 -14.54
C ASP A 85 -2.16 5.64 -14.65
N ALA A 86 -3.08 6.55 -14.94
CA ALA A 86 -2.75 7.96 -15.23
C ALA A 86 -2.16 8.73 -14.03
N ASP A 87 -2.38 8.22 -12.82
CA ASP A 87 -1.87 8.75 -11.55
C ASP A 87 -0.60 8.03 -11.05
N GLU A 88 0.07 7.27 -11.95
CA GLU A 88 1.35 6.62 -11.72
C GLU A 88 2.48 7.32 -12.49
N GLU A 89 3.67 7.40 -11.90
CA GLU A 89 4.87 7.95 -12.52
C GLU A 89 6.03 6.97 -12.41
N LEU A 90 6.76 6.75 -13.51
CA LEU A 90 7.99 5.96 -13.48
C LEU A 90 9.09 6.75 -12.76
N VAL A 91 9.74 6.11 -11.79
CA VAL A 91 10.90 6.69 -11.10
C VAL A 91 12.05 6.78 -12.12
N ALA A 92 12.61 7.99 -12.31
CA ALA A 92 13.60 8.27 -13.36
C ALA A 92 14.82 7.34 -13.32
N ASP A 93 15.32 7.01 -12.13
CA ASP A 93 16.48 6.12 -11.94
C ASP A 93 16.22 4.67 -12.39
N ASP A 94 14.95 4.29 -12.60
CA ASP A 94 14.58 2.92 -12.97
C ASP A 94 14.27 2.77 -14.47
N ALA A 95 14.32 3.87 -15.24
CA ALA A 95 14.07 3.88 -16.67
C ALA A 95 15.00 2.92 -17.46
N ASP A 96 16.30 2.97 -17.19
CA ASP A 96 17.27 2.10 -17.83
C ASP A 96 17.07 0.62 -17.46
N LYS A 97 16.70 0.33 -16.21
CA LYS A 97 16.40 -1.04 -15.76
C LYS A 97 15.21 -1.62 -16.55
N LEU A 98 14.17 -0.81 -16.76
CA LEU A 98 13.00 -1.21 -17.54
C LEU A 98 13.36 -1.49 -19.00
N ARG A 99 14.14 -0.60 -19.65
CA ARG A 99 14.62 -0.79 -21.03
C ARG A 99 15.48 -2.05 -21.15
N GLN A 100 16.41 -2.28 -20.26
CA GLN A 100 17.26 -3.47 -20.25
C GLN A 100 16.44 -4.75 -20.11
N ALA A 101 15.41 -4.77 -19.26
CA ALA A 101 14.56 -5.95 -19.05
C ALA A 101 13.80 -6.36 -20.32
N VAL A 102 13.34 -5.42 -21.14
CA VAL A 102 12.63 -5.71 -22.40
C VAL A 102 13.59 -6.04 -23.56
N PHE A 103 14.84 -5.53 -23.52
CA PHE A 103 15.88 -5.89 -24.49
C PHE A 103 16.52 -7.26 -24.21
N HIS A 104 16.71 -7.60 -22.93
CA HIS A 104 17.31 -8.85 -22.48
C HIS A 104 16.38 -9.59 -21.51
N PRO A 105 15.21 -10.04 -21.98
CA PRO A 105 14.18 -10.60 -21.11
C PRO A 105 14.59 -11.94 -20.51
N THR A 106 14.34 -12.08 -19.20
CA THR A 106 14.52 -13.34 -18.44
C THR A 106 13.18 -14.01 -18.14
N ALA A 107 12.05 -13.32 -18.39
CA ALA A 107 10.69 -13.84 -18.23
C ALA A 107 9.76 -13.25 -19.33
N ASP A 108 8.52 -13.72 -19.39
CA ASP A 108 7.53 -13.28 -20.36
C ASP A 108 6.65 -12.15 -19.83
N ALA A 109 6.59 -12.03 -18.51
CA ALA A 109 5.94 -10.92 -17.80
C ALA A 109 6.70 -10.60 -16.53
N TYR A 110 6.53 -9.38 -16.00
CA TYR A 110 7.22 -8.94 -14.79
C TYR A 110 6.28 -8.19 -13.86
N ASN A 111 6.40 -8.53 -12.57
CA ASN A 111 5.91 -7.69 -11.48
C ASN A 111 6.89 -6.54 -11.26
N ILE A 112 6.35 -5.33 -11.08
CA ILE A 112 7.09 -4.14 -10.67
C ILE A 112 6.50 -3.57 -9.39
N ARG A 113 7.23 -2.71 -8.71
CA ARG A 113 6.86 -2.17 -7.42
C ARG A 113 6.05 -0.89 -7.57
N ILE A 114 4.83 -0.88 -7.04
CA ILE A 114 4.00 0.32 -6.91
C ILE A 114 4.22 0.90 -5.52
N VAL A 115 4.68 2.13 -5.44
CA VAL A 115 4.90 2.88 -4.20
C VAL A 115 3.81 3.94 -4.07
N SER A 116 2.84 3.70 -3.21
CA SER A 116 1.73 4.63 -3.00
C SER A 116 2.11 5.69 -1.97
N VAL A 117 2.01 6.96 -2.38
CA VAL A 117 2.20 8.11 -1.51
C VAL A 117 0.87 8.44 -0.85
N MET A 118 0.79 8.26 0.47
CA MET A 118 -0.39 8.56 1.27
C MET A 118 -0.34 10.01 1.77
N GLU A 119 -1.49 10.59 2.16
CA GLU A 119 -1.58 11.94 2.76
C GLU A 119 -0.70 12.08 4.03
N ARG A 120 -0.48 10.97 4.74
CA ARG A 120 0.47 10.92 5.85
C ARG A 120 1.76 10.30 5.36
N ALA A 121 2.85 11.04 5.43
CA ALA A 121 4.19 10.56 5.04
C ALA A 121 4.66 9.29 5.80
N GLU A 122 3.94 8.91 6.84
CA GLU A 122 4.18 7.71 7.66
C GLU A 122 3.68 6.43 7.01
N ASP A 123 2.72 6.53 6.07
CA ASP A 123 2.04 5.38 5.46
C ASP A 123 2.49 5.21 4.00
N ILE A 124 3.67 4.63 3.80
CA ILE A 124 4.10 4.14 2.49
C ILE A 124 3.54 2.72 2.35
N SER A 125 2.72 2.52 1.33
CA SER A 125 2.27 1.18 0.93
C SER A 125 3.02 0.75 -0.32
N GLU A 126 3.64 -0.40 -0.27
CA GLU A 126 4.30 -1.01 -1.43
C GLU A 126 3.56 -2.28 -1.85
N SER A 127 3.36 -2.45 -3.13
CA SER A 127 2.79 -3.67 -3.70
C SER A 127 3.51 -4.05 -4.99
N TYR A 128 3.53 -5.33 -5.31
CA TYR A 128 4.05 -5.84 -6.56
C TYR A 128 2.90 -6.21 -7.49
N VAL A 129 2.87 -5.59 -8.68
CA VAL A 129 1.80 -5.76 -9.66
C VAL A 129 2.42 -6.08 -11.03
N THR A 130 1.81 -6.99 -11.78
CA THR A 130 2.22 -7.27 -13.16
C THR A 130 1.89 -6.08 -14.05
N ARG A 131 2.92 -5.35 -14.48
CA ARG A 131 2.79 -4.14 -15.31
C ARG A 131 3.55 -4.23 -16.63
N VAL A 132 4.54 -5.12 -16.74
CA VAL A 132 5.35 -5.31 -17.95
C VAL A 132 5.12 -6.72 -18.48
N MET A 133 4.82 -6.86 -19.78
CA MET A 133 4.55 -8.17 -20.38
C MET A 133 4.79 -8.18 -21.89
N ARG A 134 4.94 -9.37 -22.47
CA ARG A 134 4.93 -9.56 -23.92
C ARG A 134 3.58 -9.18 -24.51
N ALA A 135 3.59 -8.54 -25.66
CA ALA A 135 2.39 -8.32 -26.47
C ALA A 135 1.95 -9.66 -27.09
N HIS A 136 1.20 -10.44 -26.35
CA HIS A 136 0.77 -11.78 -26.77
C HIS A 136 -0.75 -11.94 -26.67
N PRO A 137 -1.43 -12.60 -27.65
CA PRO A 137 -2.90 -12.75 -27.64
C PRO A 137 -3.46 -13.49 -26.43
N ALA A 138 -2.69 -14.41 -25.82
CA ALA A 138 -3.11 -15.14 -24.64
C ALA A 138 -3.07 -14.29 -23.35
N LEU A 139 -2.28 -13.21 -23.33
CA LEU A 139 -2.17 -12.32 -22.17
C LEU A 139 -3.28 -11.28 -22.22
N ARG A 140 -4.38 -11.57 -21.55
CA ARG A 140 -5.56 -10.70 -21.45
C ARG A 140 -5.98 -10.54 -19.99
N PHE A 141 -6.31 -9.31 -19.64
CA PHE A 141 -6.93 -9.02 -18.34
C PHE A 141 -8.27 -9.74 -18.21
N ARG A 142 -8.57 -10.22 -17.00
CA ARG A 142 -9.82 -10.89 -16.65
C ARG A 142 -10.40 -10.29 -15.38
N GLY A 143 -11.71 -10.16 -15.31
CA GLY A 143 -12.48 -9.55 -14.22
C GLY A 143 -12.90 -8.11 -14.54
N ALA A 144 -14.18 -7.79 -14.33
CA ALA A 144 -14.72 -6.46 -14.64
C ALA A 144 -14.10 -5.37 -13.76
N ILE A 145 -13.60 -5.74 -12.59
CA ILE A 145 -12.87 -4.89 -11.64
C ILE A 145 -11.80 -5.71 -10.93
N HIS A 146 -10.72 -5.06 -10.45
CA HIS A 146 -9.52 -5.71 -9.91
C HIS A 146 -8.98 -6.74 -10.90
N GLU A 147 -8.95 -6.36 -12.14
CA GLU A 147 -8.58 -7.18 -13.27
C GLU A 147 -7.18 -7.76 -13.12
N GLN A 148 -7.06 -9.05 -13.41
CA GLN A 148 -5.86 -9.84 -13.17
C GLN A 148 -5.29 -10.38 -14.48
N LEU A 149 -3.96 -10.41 -14.57
CA LEU A 149 -3.19 -11.08 -15.64
C LEU A 149 -2.63 -12.43 -15.21
N PHE A 150 -2.50 -12.67 -13.91
CA PHE A 150 -1.79 -13.84 -13.37
C PHE A 150 -2.31 -15.16 -13.95
N ASN A 151 -3.63 -15.35 -13.94
CA ASN A 151 -4.23 -16.58 -14.50
C ASN A 151 -3.97 -16.72 -16.01
N ALA A 152 -3.95 -15.61 -16.76
CA ALA A 152 -3.65 -15.65 -18.19
C ALA A 152 -2.19 -16.04 -18.46
N ILE A 153 -1.25 -15.58 -17.61
CA ILE A 153 0.18 -15.97 -17.69
C ILE A 153 0.34 -17.46 -17.42
N VAL A 154 -0.29 -17.97 -16.34
CA VAL A 154 -0.24 -19.39 -15.97
C VAL A 154 -0.86 -20.28 -17.04
N ASP A 155 -2.08 -19.93 -17.53
CA ASP A 155 -2.80 -20.68 -18.57
C ASP A 155 -2.01 -20.73 -19.89
N ALA A 156 -1.23 -19.69 -20.20
CA ALA A 156 -0.37 -19.63 -21.37
C ALA A 156 0.97 -20.37 -21.19
N GLY A 157 1.25 -20.90 -20.01
CA GLY A 157 2.54 -21.55 -19.69
C GLY A 157 3.72 -20.57 -19.72
N MET A 158 3.46 -19.27 -19.51
CA MET A 158 4.47 -18.22 -19.56
C MET A 158 5.09 -17.97 -18.20
N SER A 159 6.32 -17.45 -18.21
CA SER A 159 7.08 -17.16 -17.01
C SER A 159 6.79 -15.75 -16.47
N LEU A 160 6.68 -15.64 -15.13
CA LEU A 160 6.52 -14.37 -14.42
C LEU A 160 7.78 -14.09 -13.60
N GLY A 161 8.45 -12.98 -13.89
CA GLY A 161 9.61 -12.48 -13.17
C GLY A 161 9.27 -11.28 -12.27
N GLN A 162 10.29 -10.76 -11.61
CA GLN A 162 10.20 -9.54 -10.81
C GLN A 162 11.32 -8.59 -11.23
N LEU A 163 10.98 -7.29 -11.39
CA LEU A 163 11.93 -6.23 -11.67
C LEU A 163 12.00 -5.26 -10.50
N ASP A 164 13.21 -4.79 -10.21
CA ASP A 164 13.42 -3.67 -9.29
C ASP A 164 13.20 -2.34 -10.03
N VAL A 165 11.96 -2.15 -10.48
CA VAL A 165 11.44 -0.95 -11.13
C VAL A 165 10.28 -0.43 -10.30
N ARG A 166 10.22 0.87 -10.06
CA ARG A 166 9.22 1.52 -9.22
C ARG A 166 8.32 2.44 -10.04
N LEU A 167 7.03 2.35 -9.79
CA LEU A 167 6.06 3.40 -10.13
C LEU A 167 5.61 4.08 -8.84
N THR A 168 5.61 5.39 -8.81
CA THR A 168 5.03 6.19 -7.72
C THR A 168 3.57 6.46 -8.03
N HIS A 169 2.66 6.07 -7.13
CA HIS A 169 1.22 6.27 -7.29
C HIS A 169 0.73 7.45 -6.44
N LYS A 170 0.13 8.46 -7.07
CA LYS A 170 -0.31 9.73 -6.46
C LYS A 170 -1.84 9.80 -6.24
N GLY A 171 -2.58 8.78 -6.55
CA GLY A 171 -4.05 8.76 -6.62
C GLY A 171 -4.81 9.04 -5.30
N TYR A 172 -4.11 9.15 -4.18
CA TYR A 172 -4.71 9.51 -2.89
C TYR A 172 -4.87 11.02 -2.66
N LEU A 173 -4.39 11.86 -3.57
CA LEU A 173 -4.50 13.33 -3.50
C LEU A 173 -5.84 13.86 -4.06
N GLY A 174 -6.75 12.99 -4.47
CA GLY A 174 -8.06 13.36 -5.00
C GLY A 174 -9.05 13.82 -3.94
N SER A 175 -10.04 14.63 -4.35
CA SER A 175 -11.11 15.11 -3.44
C SER A 175 -11.88 13.94 -2.82
N VAL A 176 -12.33 14.09 -1.58
CA VAL A 176 -13.17 13.10 -0.85
C VAL A 176 -14.39 12.65 -1.67
N MET A 177 -14.91 13.53 -2.51
CA MET A 177 -16.09 13.28 -3.34
C MET A 177 -15.75 12.35 -4.54
N GLN A 178 -14.58 12.50 -5.16
CA GLN A 178 -14.11 11.59 -6.21
C GLN A 178 -13.82 10.20 -5.66
N GLN A 179 -13.24 10.11 -4.47
CA GLN A 179 -12.98 8.84 -3.80
C GLN A 179 -14.30 8.10 -3.48
N ARG A 180 -15.34 8.79 -2.99
CA ARG A 180 -16.66 8.19 -2.73
C ARG A 180 -17.31 7.65 -4.00
N ASN A 181 -17.24 8.37 -5.11
CA ASN A 181 -17.78 7.92 -6.39
C ASN A 181 -17.04 6.68 -6.93
N LYS A 182 -15.70 6.66 -6.79
CA LYS A 182 -14.88 5.48 -7.13
C LYS A 182 -15.27 4.26 -6.29
N GLN A 183 -15.43 4.43 -4.98
CA GLN A 183 -15.80 3.32 -4.07
C GLN A 183 -17.18 2.75 -4.39
N GLU A 184 -18.17 3.61 -4.65
CA GLU A 184 -19.54 3.17 -4.97
C GLU A 184 -19.58 2.44 -6.32
N ARG A 185 -18.92 2.98 -7.34
CA ARG A 185 -18.80 2.30 -8.65
C ARG A 185 -18.13 0.92 -8.48
N ASN A 186 -17.03 0.86 -7.74
CA ASN A 186 -16.29 -0.39 -7.54
C ASN A 186 -17.13 -1.42 -6.79
N ARG A 187 -17.90 -0.99 -5.80
CA ARG A 187 -18.83 -1.85 -5.06
C ARG A 187 -19.86 -2.48 -5.98
N ILE A 188 -20.51 -1.67 -6.84
CA ILE A 188 -21.55 -2.17 -7.77
C ILE A 188 -20.95 -3.22 -8.72
N LEU A 189 -19.80 -2.93 -9.32
CA LEU A 189 -19.14 -3.87 -10.23
C LEU A 189 -18.77 -5.19 -9.53
N LEU A 190 -18.28 -5.13 -8.28
CA LEU A 190 -17.94 -6.33 -7.50
C LEU A 190 -19.18 -7.14 -7.14
N GLU A 191 -20.29 -6.51 -6.77
CA GLU A 191 -21.55 -7.18 -6.48
C GLU A 191 -22.10 -7.91 -7.72
N GLU A 192 -22.00 -7.29 -8.90
CA GLU A 192 -22.35 -7.92 -10.18
C GLU A 192 -21.43 -9.10 -10.50
N GLU A 193 -20.12 -8.97 -10.35
CA GLU A 193 -19.16 -10.06 -10.61
C GLU A 193 -19.36 -11.23 -9.66
N VAL A 194 -19.56 -10.97 -8.36
CA VAL A 194 -19.89 -12.02 -7.38
C VAL A 194 -21.24 -12.69 -7.66
N THR A 195 -22.17 -12.00 -8.31
CA THR A 195 -23.44 -12.59 -8.74
C THR A 195 -23.23 -13.51 -9.95
N LYS A 196 -22.40 -13.13 -10.92
CA LYS A 196 -22.07 -13.95 -12.10
C LYS A 196 -21.17 -15.15 -11.74
N HIS A 197 -20.22 -14.94 -10.81
CA HIS A 197 -19.21 -15.90 -10.40
C HIS A 197 -19.26 -16.11 -8.88
N PRO A 198 -20.31 -16.78 -8.36
CA PRO A 198 -20.57 -16.85 -6.92
C PRO A 198 -19.51 -17.60 -6.09
N ASP A 199 -18.68 -18.41 -6.72
CA ASP A 199 -17.65 -19.22 -6.10
C ASP A 199 -16.23 -18.72 -6.43
N ASP A 200 -16.11 -17.51 -6.99
CA ASP A 200 -14.81 -16.86 -7.16
C ASP A 200 -14.34 -16.29 -5.83
N PHE A 201 -13.35 -16.97 -5.22
CA PHE A 201 -12.77 -16.56 -3.94
C PHE A 201 -12.21 -15.14 -4.00
N TYR A 202 -11.47 -14.79 -5.07
CA TYR A 202 -10.78 -13.52 -5.17
C TYR A 202 -11.78 -12.36 -5.23
N MET A 203 -12.85 -12.49 -6.02
CA MET A 203 -13.90 -11.47 -6.11
C MET A 203 -14.68 -11.34 -4.80
N LEU A 204 -14.95 -12.45 -4.11
CA LEU A 204 -15.55 -12.42 -2.76
C LEU A 204 -14.66 -11.69 -1.75
N TRP A 205 -13.36 -11.97 -1.75
CA TRP A 205 -12.44 -11.28 -0.85
C TRP A 205 -12.36 -9.78 -1.17
N GLN A 206 -12.29 -9.38 -2.44
CA GLN A 206 -12.30 -7.98 -2.85
C GLN A 206 -13.60 -7.26 -2.45
N LEU A 207 -14.75 -7.93 -2.59
CA LEU A 207 -16.04 -7.38 -2.14
C LEU A 207 -16.06 -7.21 -0.61
N ALA A 208 -15.52 -8.18 0.14
CA ALA A 208 -15.41 -8.06 1.60
C ALA A 208 -14.52 -6.88 2.01
N GLN A 209 -13.39 -6.67 1.32
CA GLN A 209 -12.50 -5.51 1.52
C GLN A 209 -13.23 -4.19 1.23
N THR A 210 -14.00 -4.14 0.14
CA THR A 210 -14.78 -2.96 -0.24
C THR A 210 -15.86 -2.64 0.80
N TYR A 211 -16.57 -3.65 1.28
CA TYR A 211 -17.54 -3.46 2.37
C TYR A 211 -16.87 -3.02 3.67
N PHE A 212 -15.70 -3.56 4.00
CA PHE A 212 -14.92 -3.13 5.15
C PHE A 212 -14.51 -1.64 5.02
N GLY A 213 -13.95 -1.24 3.89
CA GLY A 213 -13.51 0.14 3.63
C GLY A 213 -14.66 1.17 3.61
N THR A 214 -15.88 0.72 3.31
CA THR A 214 -17.11 1.53 3.35
C THR A 214 -17.91 1.40 4.66
N ALA A 215 -17.30 0.85 5.70
CA ALA A 215 -17.87 0.63 7.03
C ALA A 215 -19.14 -0.27 7.05
N ARG A 216 -19.37 -1.05 6.00
CA ARG A 216 -20.45 -2.06 5.94
C ARG A 216 -19.98 -3.38 6.56
N TYR A 217 -19.64 -3.34 7.84
CA TYR A 217 -18.95 -4.44 8.53
C TYR A 217 -19.73 -5.75 8.56
N ASP A 218 -21.06 -5.70 8.71
CA ASP A 218 -21.90 -6.90 8.72
C ASP A 218 -21.93 -7.60 7.36
N ASP A 219 -21.92 -6.84 6.27
CA ASP A 219 -21.83 -7.38 4.92
C ASP A 219 -20.43 -7.94 4.65
N ALA A 220 -19.37 -7.23 5.08
CA ALA A 220 -18.00 -7.73 5.02
C ALA A 220 -17.84 -9.07 5.76
N ILE A 221 -18.45 -9.22 6.94
CA ILE A 221 -18.47 -10.46 7.72
C ILE A 221 -19.10 -11.59 6.91
N LYS A 222 -20.30 -11.38 6.34
CA LYS A 222 -21.03 -12.40 5.57
C LYS A 222 -20.22 -12.87 4.35
N ILE A 223 -19.67 -11.92 3.60
CA ILE A 223 -18.87 -12.23 2.39
C ILE A 223 -17.56 -12.91 2.73
N SER A 224 -16.85 -12.46 3.78
CA SER A 224 -15.64 -13.13 4.24
C SER A 224 -15.89 -14.58 4.66
N GLN A 225 -16.99 -14.85 5.38
CA GLN A 225 -17.36 -16.22 5.76
C GLN A 225 -17.66 -17.09 4.54
N ARG A 226 -18.23 -16.51 3.49
CA ARG A 226 -18.48 -17.22 2.23
C ARG A 226 -17.16 -17.53 1.51
N ALA A 227 -16.25 -16.57 1.40
CA ALA A 227 -14.92 -16.76 0.82
C ALA A 227 -14.13 -17.85 1.55
N LEU A 228 -14.15 -17.85 2.89
CA LEU A 228 -13.43 -18.83 3.71
C LEU A 228 -13.91 -20.27 3.49
N LYS A 229 -15.18 -20.49 3.13
CA LYS A 229 -15.70 -21.83 2.79
C LYS A 229 -15.15 -22.37 1.47
N LEU A 230 -14.70 -21.50 0.59
CA LEU A 230 -14.18 -21.85 -0.75
C LEU A 230 -12.66 -22.04 -0.76
N SER A 231 -11.97 -21.75 0.33
CA SER A 231 -10.52 -21.83 0.38
C SER A 231 -10.03 -22.79 1.47
N SER A 232 -8.87 -23.40 1.22
CA SER A 232 -8.19 -24.21 2.23
C SER A 232 -7.38 -23.34 3.18
N PRO A 233 -7.29 -23.70 4.47
CA PRO A 233 -6.38 -23.04 5.41
C PRO A 233 -4.92 -22.96 4.96
N ASN A 234 -4.49 -23.89 4.10
CA ASN A 234 -3.15 -23.88 3.53
C ASN A 234 -2.96 -22.91 2.36
N SER A 235 -4.04 -22.27 1.89
CA SER A 235 -3.97 -21.29 0.80
C SER A 235 -3.52 -19.92 1.33
N PRO A 236 -2.57 -19.24 0.64
CA PRO A 236 -2.23 -17.84 0.96
C PRO A 236 -3.44 -16.91 0.94
N LEU A 237 -4.40 -17.14 0.06
CA LEU A 237 -5.62 -16.34 -0.06
C LEU A 237 -6.53 -16.48 1.18
N TRP A 238 -6.55 -17.67 1.82
CA TRP A 238 -7.30 -17.89 3.05
C TRP A 238 -6.89 -16.93 4.16
N VAL A 239 -5.58 -16.69 4.28
CA VAL A 239 -5.00 -15.74 5.26
C VAL A 239 -5.57 -14.34 5.09
N LEU A 240 -5.70 -13.86 3.84
CA LEU A 240 -6.24 -12.56 3.51
C LEU A 240 -7.73 -12.45 3.89
N ALA A 241 -8.52 -13.49 3.60
CA ALA A 241 -9.94 -13.52 3.97
C ALA A 241 -10.13 -13.59 5.49
N MET A 242 -9.30 -14.37 6.22
CA MET A 242 -9.31 -14.42 7.69
C MET A 242 -8.98 -13.09 8.32
N THR A 243 -7.98 -12.37 7.78
CA THR A 243 -7.60 -11.04 8.24
C THR A 243 -8.75 -10.04 8.08
N THR A 244 -9.37 -10.02 6.87
CA THR A 244 -10.52 -9.15 6.59
C THR A 244 -11.71 -9.49 7.49
N TYR A 245 -11.98 -10.78 7.70
CA TYR A 245 -13.04 -11.25 8.57
C TYR A 245 -12.83 -10.81 10.03
N ALA A 246 -11.63 -11.02 10.57
CA ALA A 246 -11.29 -10.62 11.93
C ALA A 246 -11.40 -9.10 12.14
N ARG A 247 -10.87 -8.31 11.19
CA ARG A 247 -10.98 -6.83 11.22
C ARG A 247 -12.45 -6.38 11.17
N SER A 248 -13.27 -7.01 10.33
CA SER A 248 -14.69 -6.69 10.22
C SER A 248 -15.46 -6.99 11.49
N LEU A 249 -15.19 -8.14 12.12
CA LEU A 249 -15.76 -8.49 13.43
C LEU A 249 -15.38 -7.50 14.53
N LEU A 250 -14.12 -7.05 14.52
CA LEU A 250 -13.64 -6.08 15.50
C LEU A 250 -14.37 -4.73 15.35
N GLN A 251 -14.48 -4.23 14.12
CA GLN A 251 -15.17 -2.97 13.82
C GLN A 251 -16.70 -3.05 14.04
N ALA A 252 -17.28 -4.25 13.87
CA ALA A 252 -18.68 -4.52 14.21
C ALA A 252 -18.95 -4.69 15.71
N GLY A 253 -17.96 -4.40 16.58
CA GLY A 253 -18.12 -4.52 18.03
C GLY A 253 -18.18 -5.96 18.54
N GLN A 254 -17.63 -6.94 17.82
CA GLN A 254 -17.61 -8.36 18.14
C GLN A 254 -16.20 -8.88 18.51
N PRO A 255 -15.47 -8.25 19.46
CA PRO A 255 -14.05 -8.55 19.72
C PRO A 255 -13.81 -10.00 20.15
N LYS A 256 -14.74 -10.60 20.91
CA LYS A 256 -14.60 -12.01 21.34
C LYS A 256 -14.63 -12.98 20.15
N LYS A 257 -15.45 -12.69 19.11
CA LYS A 257 -15.48 -13.50 17.91
C LYS A 257 -14.23 -13.24 17.05
N ALA A 258 -13.82 -11.99 16.91
CA ALA A 258 -12.59 -11.62 16.20
C ALA A 258 -11.38 -12.39 16.79
N ARG A 259 -11.25 -12.41 18.12
CA ARG A 259 -10.18 -13.16 18.78
C ARG A 259 -10.19 -14.66 18.43
N ARG A 260 -11.36 -15.32 18.45
CA ARG A 260 -11.45 -16.76 18.07
C ARG A 260 -10.97 -16.99 16.63
N VAL A 261 -11.43 -16.16 15.70
CA VAL A 261 -11.01 -16.23 14.30
C VAL A 261 -9.49 -16.07 14.18
N LEU A 262 -8.90 -15.12 14.89
CA LEU A 262 -7.45 -14.90 14.89
C LEU A 262 -6.69 -16.09 15.49
N GLN A 263 -7.19 -16.72 16.55
CA GLN A 263 -6.60 -17.92 17.13
C GLN A 263 -6.64 -19.12 16.16
N GLU A 264 -7.71 -19.30 15.40
CA GLU A 264 -7.76 -20.28 14.30
C GLU A 264 -6.68 -19.97 13.23
N GLY A 265 -6.51 -18.70 12.87
CA GLY A 265 -5.47 -18.24 11.96
C GLY A 265 -4.06 -18.53 12.47
N GLN A 266 -3.80 -18.25 13.75
CA GLN A 266 -2.51 -18.50 14.40
C GLN A 266 -2.16 -20.00 14.46
N LEU A 267 -3.16 -20.88 14.65
CA LEU A 267 -2.96 -22.33 14.60
C LEU A 267 -2.56 -22.81 13.20
N ALA A 268 -3.20 -22.28 12.16
CA ALA A 268 -2.90 -22.64 10.77
C ALA A 268 -1.58 -21.99 10.28
N HIS A 269 -1.33 -20.74 10.66
CA HIS A 269 -0.18 -19.94 10.21
C HIS A 269 0.53 -19.25 11.39
N PRO A 270 1.27 -20.02 12.24
CA PRO A 270 1.84 -19.47 13.48
C PRO A 270 2.95 -18.42 13.26
N LYS A 271 3.49 -18.33 12.05
CA LYS A 271 4.51 -17.34 11.66
C LYS A 271 3.93 -16.15 10.88
N TYR A 272 2.61 -16.06 10.71
CA TYR A 272 1.98 -14.91 10.07
C TYR A 272 1.73 -13.81 11.11
N THR A 273 2.56 -12.79 11.08
CA THR A 273 2.66 -11.73 12.11
C THR A 273 1.36 -10.96 12.29
N ASP A 274 0.60 -10.73 11.20
CA ASP A 274 -0.66 -9.96 11.24
C ASP A 274 -1.71 -10.56 12.18
N PHE A 275 -1.80 -11.89 12.29
CA PHE A 275 -2.75 -12.52 13.21
C PHE A 275 -2.45 -12.21 14.67
N TRP A 276 -1.17 -12.19 15.04
CA TRP A 276 -0.73 -11.83 16.38
C TRP A 276 -0.91 -10.33 16.65
N TYR A 277 -0.58 -9.49 15.66
CA TYR A 277 -0.77 -8.05 15.78
C TYR A 277 -2.26 -7.71 15.97
N LEU A 278 -3.15 -8.25 15.13
CA LEU A 278 -4.59 -8.02 15.24
C LEU A 278 -5.17 -8.60 16.56
N GLU A 279 -4.67 -9.74 17.05
CA GLU A 279 -5.08 -10.23 18.37
C GLU A 279 -4.67 -9.24 19.47
N GLY A 280 -3.46 -8.68 19.40
CA GLY A 280 -3.02 -7.62 20.31
C GLY A 280 -3.94 -6.41 20.27
N VAL A 281 -4.36 -5.96 19.08
CA VAL A 281 -5.33 -4.86 18.91
C VAL A 281 -6.69 -5.20 19.53
N VAL A 282 -7.21 -6.41 19.30
CA VAL A 282 -8.46 -6.89 19.90
C VAL A 282 -8.37 -6.90 21.43
N LEU A 283 -7.30 -7.44 21.98
CA LEU A 283 -7.07 -7.53 23.42
C LEU A 283 -6.90 -6.14 24.06
N PHE A 284 -6.24 -5.22 23.36
CA PHE A 284 -6.11 -3.83 23.82
C PHE A 284 -7.48 -3.15 23.91
N GLN A 285 -8.36 -3.30 22.92
CA GLN A 285 -9.73 -2.79 22.98
C GLN A 285 -10.55 -3.45 24.11
N MET A 286 -10.26 -4.71 24.42
CA MET A 286 -10.88 -5.41 25.55
C MET A 286 -10.26 -5.02 26.91
N LYS A 287 -9.31 -4.09 26.95
CA LYS A 287 -8.56 -3.65 28.14
C LYS A 287 -7.74 -4.76 28.79
N ALA A 288 -7.43 -5.82 28.06
CA ALA A 288 -6.58 -6.92 28.51
C ALA A 288 -5.10 -6.63 28.17
N TRP A 289 -4.57 -5.52 28.69
CA TRP A 289 -3.32 -4.91 28.22
C TRP A 289 -2.10 -5.81 28.32
N GLY A 290 -1.95 -6.58 29.41
CA GLY A 290 -0.84 -7.54 29.54
C GLY A 290 -0.91 -8.67 28.50
N GLN A 291 -2.12 -9.15 28.13
CA GLN A 291 -2.27 -10.12 27.04
C GLN A 291 -2.02 -9.49 25.66
N ALA A 292 -2.47 -8.25 25.47
CA ALA A 292 -2.21 -7.49 24.24
C ALA A 292 -0.71 -7.31 24.03
N GLU A 293 0.01 -6.92 25.06
CA GLU A 293 1.46 -6.78 25.06
C GLU A 293 2.14 -8.10 24.67
N ALA A 294 1.73 -9.22 25.25
CA ALA A 294 2.29 -10.53 24.90
C ALA A 294 2.11 -10.85 23.40
N SER A 295 0.95 -10.52 22.82
CA SER A 295 0.69 -10.69 21.38
C SER A 295 1.60 -9.80 20.52
N PHE A 296 1.82 -8.53 20.92
CA PHE A 296 2.74 -7.62 20.20
C PHE A 296 4.21 -8.04 20.37
N ARG A 297 4.62 -8.57 21.52
CA ARG A 297 5.95 -9.16 21.69
C ARG A 297 6.16 -10.35 20.78
N ARG A 298 5.11 -11.16 20.60
CA ARG A 298 5.16 -12.27 19.65
C ARG A 298 5.39 -11.80 18.21
N CYS A 299 4.86 -10.62 17.82
CA CYS A 299 5.15 -10.03 16.52
C CYS A 299 6.65 -9.70 16.36
N LEU A 300 7.28 -9.17 17.41
CA LEU A 300 8.74 -8.89 17.38
C LEU A 300 9.56 -10.16 17.28
N ASP A 301 9.15 -11.26 17.92
CA ASP A 301 9.84 -12.55 17.83
C ASP A 301 9.75 -13.16 16.41
N ILE A 302 8.60 -12.99 15.74
CA ILE A 302 8.38 -13.49 14.38
C ILE A 302 9.10 -12.60 13.36
N GLY A 303 9.09 -11.30 13.58
CA GLY A 303 9.62 -10.30 12.65
C GLY A 303 8.63 -9.94 11.53
N GLU A 304 9.13 -9.20 10.53
CA GLU A 304 8.36 -8.87 9.33
C GLU A 304 8.03 -10.13 8.54
N ALA A 305 6.82 -10.19 8.01
CA ALA A 305 6.41 -11.33 7.19
C ALA A 305 7.24 -11.39 5.91
N GLN A 306 7.73 -12.58 5.61
CA GLN A 306 8.48 -12.86 4.38
C GLN A 306 7.55 -13.53 3.37
N GLY A 307 7.58 -13.08 2.11
CA GLY A 307 6.86 -13.72 1.01
C GLY A 307 5.80 -12.85 0.34
N TYR A 308 4.95 -13.50 -0.47
CA TYR A 308 3.96 -12.83 -1.35
C TYR A 308 2.68 -12.36 -0.64
N LEU A 309 2.53 -12.61 0.66
CA LEU A 309 1.35 -12.16 1.40
C LEU A 309 1.51 -10.66 1.71
N ALA A 310 0.54 -9.88 1.29
CA ALA A 310 0.46 -8.48 1.68
C ALA A 310 0.31 -8.38 3.21
N THR A 311 1.29 -7.78 3.84
CA THR A 311 1.31 -7.52 5.29
C THR A 311 1.47 -6.03 5.51
N ASP A 312 1.00 -5.56 6.64
CA ASP A 312 1.22 -4.18 7.06
C ASP A 312 2.71 -4.03 7.47
N THR A 313 3.47 -3.23 6.72
CA THR A 313 4.89 -2.99 7.00
C THR A 313 5.08 -2.42 8.40
N GLY A 314 6.06 -2.94 9.13
CA GLY A 314 6.43 -2.48 10.48
C GLY A 314 5.72 -3.19 11.63
N ILE A 315 4.80 -4.13 11.37
CA ILE A 315 4.14 -4.89 12.46
C ILE A 315 5.06 -5.91 13.12
N GLY A 316 6.09 -6.38 12.41
CA GLY A 316 7.16 -7.18 12.99
C GLY A 316 8.24 -6.34 13.71
N GLY A 317 8.07 -5.02 13.76
CA GLY A 317 9.04 -4.06 14.28
C GLY A 317 8.39 -2.86 14.99
N PHE A 318 8.60 -1.67 14.44
CA PHE A 318 8.29 -0.39 15.08
C PHE A 318 6.81 -0.22 15.47
N LYS A 319 5.85 -0.74 14.70
CA LYS A 319 4.42 -0.67 15.03
C LYS A 319 4.11 -1.48 16.28
N SER A 320 4.68 -2.67 16.42
CA SER A 320 4.52 -3.50 17.63
C SER A 320 5.20 -2.89 18.84
N LEU A 321 6.39 -2.29 18.69
CA LEU A 321 7.05 -1.54 19.78
C LEU A 321 6.16 -0.39 20.27
N TYR A 322 5.59 0.39 19.36
CA TYR A 322 4.65 1.45 19.70
C TYR A 322 3.42 0.92 20.45
N ARG A 323 2.86 -0.22 19.99
CA ARG A 323 1.70 -0.85 20.67
C ARG A 323 2.05 -1.38 22.05
N ILE A 324 3.24 -1.92 22.25
CA ILE A 324 3.76 -2.32 23.56
C ILE A 324 3.84 -1.09 24.48
N ALA A 325 4.41 0.03 23.98
CA ALA A 325 4.44 1.27 24.74
C ALA A 325 3.04 1.74 25.16
N GLN A 326 2.06 1.64 24.27
CA GLN A 326 0.67 1.96 24.62
C GLN A 326 0.12 1.04 25.72
N CYS A 327 0.45 -0.26 25.71
CA CYS A 327 0.06 -1.18 26.79
C CYS A 327 0.70 -0.79 28.11
N GLU A 328 1.98 -0.45 28.10
CA GLU A 328 2.73 -0.01 29.29
C GLU A 328 2.15 1.29 29.87
N ILE A 329 1.78 2.28 29.00
CA ILE A 329 1.09 3.51 29.43
C ILE A 329 -0.21 3.16 30.16
N MET A 330 -1.01 2.26 29.59
CA MET A 330 -2.31 1.87 30.19
C MET A 330 -2.15 1.09 31.49
N GLN A 331 -0.97 0.52 31.74
CA GLN A 331 -0.60 -0.18 32.98
C GLN A 331 0.06 0.75 34.00
N GLY A 332 0.33 2.01 33.66
CA GLY A 332 0.98 2.99 34.54
C GLY A 332 2.51 2.94 34.51
N GLU A 333 3.10 2.14 33.59
CA GLU A 333 4.54 1.90 33.47
C GLU A 333 5.22 2.89 32.50
N GLY A 334 5.10 4.20 32.77
CA GLY A 334 5.56 5.26 31.86
C GLY A 334 7.06 5.19 31.49
N LYS A 335 7.92 4.72 32.40
CA LYS A 335 9.36 4.55 32.10
C LYS A 335 9.60 3.47 31.05
N ASN A 336 8.92 2.35 31.16
CA ASN A 336 9.03 1.27 30.17
C ASN A 336 8.46 1.72 28.82
N ALA A 337 7.32 2.39 28.84
CA ALA A 337 6.71 2.96 27.65
C ALA A 337 7.67 3.90 26.91
N LEU A 338 8.33 4.82 27.62
CA LEU A 338 9.32 5.74 27.04
C LEU A 338 10.44 4.98 26.36
N ALA A 339 10.97 3.92 26.98
CA ALA A 339 12.03 3.12 26.37
C ALA A 339 11.60 2.51 25.03
N TYR A 340 10.37 1.94 24.95
CA TYR A 340 9.84 1.40 23.69
C TYR A 340 9.59 2.48 22.63
N LEU A 341 9.12 3.66 23.03
CA LEU A 341 8.90 4.78 22.10
C LEU A 341 10.23 5.28 21.51
N LEU A 342 11.28 5.39 22.31
CA LEU A 342 12.61 5.76 21.84
C LEU A 342 13.18 4.74 20.85
N ILE A 343 12.98 3.44 21.09
CA ILE A 343 13.34 2.40 20.11
C ILE A 343 12.50 2.54 18.84
N THR A 344 11.20 2.85 18.97
CA THR A 344 10.30 3.05 17.83
C THR A 344 10.80 4.17 16.92
N ILE A 345 11.09 5.36 17.45
CA ILE A 345 11.61 6.49 16.65
C ILE A 345 13.02 6.24 16.09
N LYS A 346 13.80 5.40 16.74
CA LYS A 346 15.11 4.97 16.22
C LYS A 346 14.97 4.05 15.01
N GLN A 347 14.00 3.12 15.02
CA GLN A 347 13.73 2.23 13.90
C GLN A 347 13.00 2.94 12.74
N GLN A 348 12.04 3.80 13.09
CA GLN A 348 11.22 4.56 12.12
C GLN A 348 11.08 6.03 12.56
N PRO A 349 12.04 6.87 12.20
CA PRO A 349 12.07 8.28 12.61
C PRO A 349 10.82 9.06 12.15
N GLN A 350 10.23 8.69 11.03
CA GLN A 350 9.05 9.35 10.49
C GLN A 350 7.74 8.94 11.18
N TYR A 351 7.77 8.00 12.16
CA TYR A 351 6.56 7.53 12.86
C TYR A 351 6.09 8.53 13.91
N ARG A 352 5.41 9.59 13.47
CA ARG A 352 5.01 10.78 14.24
C ARG A 352 4.22 10.45 15.50
N SER A 353 3.40 9.38 15.47
CA SER A 353 2.63 8.94 16.64
C SER A 353 3.51 8.61 17.84
N ALA A 354 4.72 8.09 17.63
CA ALA A 354 5.65 7.78 18.73
C ALA A 354 6.25 9.05 19.33
N TRP A 355 6.58 10.07 18.51
CA TRP A 355 7.06 11.37 18.98
C TRP A 355 6.02 12.05 19.86
N ARG A 356 4.78 12.09 19.44
CA ARG A 356 3.67 12.66 20.23
C ARG A 356 3.50 11.93 21.57
N ALA A 357 3.56 10.60 21.57
CA ALA A 357 3.46 9.83 22.80
C ALA A 357 4.64 10.10 23.76
N ILE A 358 5.86 10.40 23.24
CA ILE A 358 6.99 10.83 24.08
C ILE A 358 6.68 12.18 24.73
N PHE A 359 6.15 13.17 24.02
CA PHE A 359 5.76 14.45 24.61
C PHE A 359 4.69 14.28 25.69
N GLU A 360 3.71 13.39 25.47
CA GLU A 360 2.66 13.10 26.45
C GLU A 360 3.23 12.49 27.76
N ILE A 361 4.20 11.58 27.65
CA ILE A 361 4.84 10.95 28.84
C ILE A 361 5.72 11.98 29.56
N LEU A 362 6.41 12.84 28.82
CA LEU A 362 7.35 13.84 29.39
C LEU A 362 6.63 15.17 29.67
N ILE A 363 5.31 15.16 29.75
CA ILE A 363 4.54 16.36 30.10
C ILE A 363 4.98 16.93 31.46
N GLY A 364 5.31 18.24 31.47
CA GLY A 364 5.86 18.90 32.66
C GLY A 364 7.38 18.95 32.71
N SER A 365 8.10 18.25 31.82
CA SER A 365 9.53 18.43 31.61
C SER A 365 9.80 19.68 30.77
N THR A 366 10.97 20.28 30.95
CA THR A 366 11.44 21.37 30.06
C THR A 366 11.78 20.78 28.68
N MET A 367 11.70 21.61 27.62
CA MET A 367 12.05 21.14 26.28
C MET A 367 13.51 20.69 26.16
N GLY A 368 14.42 21.26 26.93
CA GLY A 368 15.80 20.82 27.02
C GLY A 368 15.93 19.38 27.59
N GLU A 369 15.12 19.02 28.61
CA GLU A 369 15.08 17.64 29.15
C GLU A 369 14.49 16.65 28.13
N VAL A 370 13.44 17.05 27.39
CA VAL A 370 12.86 16.27 26.31
C VAL A 370 13.90 16.05 25.21
N LEU A 371 14.58 17.10 24.77
CA LEU A 371 15.64 17.03 23.76
C LEU A 371 16.76 16.09 24.20
N ASN A 372 17.29 16.24 25.41
CA ASN A 372 18.35 15.38 25.93
C ASN A 372 17.92 13.89 25.95
N THR A 373 16.68 13.62 26.33
CA THR A 373 16.13 12.25 26.35
C THR A 373 16.07 11.63 24.95
N ILE A 374 15.61 12.37 23.95
CA ILE A 374 15.49 11.88 22.58
C ILE A 374 16.86 11.79 21.91
N GLU A 375 17.74 12.76 22.11
CA GLU A 375 19.09 12.81 21.54
C GLU A 375 19.89 11.57 21.90
N LEU A 376 19.81 11.08 23.13
CA LEU A 376 20.49 9.85 23.56
C LEU A 376 20.11 8.62 22.72
N SER A 377 18.94 8.63 22.09
CA SER A 377 18.46 7.51 21.27
C SER A 377 18.75 7.67 19.78
N VAL A 378 18.53 8.88 19.22
CA VAL A 378 18.57 9.08 17.75
C VAL A 378 19.60 10.12 17.29
N GLY A 379 20.14 10.97 18.19
CA GLY A 379 21.08 12.04 17.87
C GLY A 379 20.43 13.30 17.30
N LEU A 380 21.12 14.44 17.38
CA LEU A 380 20.60 15.76 16.98
C LEU A 380 20.32 15.84 15.49
N ASP A 381 21.22 15.33 14.65
CA ASP A 381 21.06 15.37 13.20
C ASP A 381 19.78 14.62 12.75
N GLN A 382 19.50 13.47 13.35
CA GLN A 382 18.30 12.73 13.04
C GLN A 382 17.04 13.45 13.50
N ILE A 383 17.05 14.13 14.67
CA ILE A 383 15.94 14.95 15.15
C ILE A 383 15.66 16.07 14.14
N ILE A 384 16.69 16.84 13.77
CA ILE A 384 16.57 17.96 12.84
C ILE A 384 16.09 17.49 11.47
N ASN A 385 16.71 16.43 10.92
CA ASN A 385 16.33 15.90 9.61
C ASN A 385 14.88 15.42 9.60
N THR A 386 14.46 14.68 10.64
CA THR A 386 13.08 14.16 10.72
C THR A 386 12.06 15.30 10.78
N LEU A 387 12.20 16.20 11.75
CA LEU A 387 11.24 17.28 11.94
C LEU A 387 11.21 18.27 10.76
N SER A 388 12.36 18.51 10.11
CA SER A 388 12.43 19.40 8.94
C SER A 388 11.70 18.85 7.69
N THR A 389 11.45 17.55 7.61
CA THR A 389 10.71 16.93 6.49
C THR A 389 9.21 16.95 6.68
N TRP A 390 8.71 17.23 7.88
CA TRP A 390 7.27 17.24 8.12
C TRP A 390 6.63 18.52 7.58
N PRO A 391 5.52 18.42 6.84
CA PRO A 391 4.92 19.56 6.15
C PRO A 391 4.34 20.61 7.10
N GLN A 392 3.96 20.20 8.31
CA GLN A 392 3.43 21.06 9.37
C GLN A 392 3.80 20.47 10.74
N LEU A 393 4.46 21.28 11.56
CA LEU A 393 4.81 20.94 12.93
C LEU A 393 3.75 21.50 13.90
N ASP A 394 3.49 20.77 15.00
CA ASP A 394 2.79 21.34 16.15
C ASP A 394 3.77 22.13 17.06
N ASP A 395 3.26 22.80 18.09
CA ASP A 395 4.06 23.67 18.95
C ASP A 395 5.21 22.95 19.65
N ASN A 396 5.00 21.69 20.08
CA ASN A 396 6.05 20.89 20.73
C ASN A 396 7.12 20.45 19.72
N GLU A 397 6.71 20.00 18.55
CA GLU A 397 7.59 19.58 17.47
C GLU A 397 8.44 20.76 16.96
N GLN A 398 7.83 21.96 16.80
CA GLN A 398 8.50 23.18 16.41
C GLN A 398 9.55 23.60 17.45
N HIS A 399 9.17 23.63 18.71
CA HIS A 399 10.06 24.02 19.81
C HIS A 399 11.22 23.04 19.97
N LEU A 400 10.96 21.72 19.82
CA LEU A 400 12.03 20.71 19.83
C LEU A 400 13.03 20.91 18.69
N LEU A 401 12.55 21.23 17.48
CA LEU A 401 13.39 21.51 16.32
C LEU A 401 14.28 22.73 16.53
N GLU A 402 13.73 23.80 17.12
CA GLU A 402 14.46 25.03 17.45
C GLU A 402 15.58 24.75 18.47
N CYS A 403 15.25 24.10 19.59
CA CYS A 403 16.23 23.70 20.60
C CYS A 403 17.32 22.79 20.05
N ALA A 404 16.98 21.86 19.15
CA ALA A 404 17.97 20.98 18.52
C ALA A 404 18.94 21.75 17.62
N LYS A 405 18.44 22.73 16.84
CA LYS A 405 19.28 23.60 15.99
C LYS A 405 20.20 24.51 16.82
N GLU A 406 19.68 25.10 17.88
CA GLU A 406 20.48 25.94 18.81
C GLU A 406 21.59 25.13 19.43
N LYS A 407 21.31 23.91 19.92
CA LYS A 407 22.31 23.03 20.52
C LYS A 407 23.44 22.66 19.55
N VAL A 408 23.12 22.38 18.26
CA VAL A 408 24.13 22.13 17.22
C VAL A 408 25.01 23.37 16.99
N GLN A 409 24.42 24.58 16.96
CA GLN A 409 25.16 25.82 16.81
C GLN A 409 26.14 26.03 17.99
N GLU A 410 25.70 25.82 19.22
CA GLU A 410 26.54 25.92 20.42
C GLU A 410 27.69 24.93 20.38
N GLN A 411 27.46 23.66 19.98
CA GLN A 411 28.50 22.65 19.85
C GLN A 411 29.55 23.05 18.80
N ASN A 412 29.12 23.61 17.67
CA ASN A 412 30.01 24.08 16.61
C ASN A 412 30.86 25.29 17.05
N LEU A 413 30.30 26.20 17.88
CA LEU A 413 31.04 27.33 18.43
C LEU A 413 32.01 26.92 19.53
N ALA A 414 31.70 25.88 20.30
CA ALA A 414 32.57 25.36 21.37
C ALA A 414 33.71 24.46 20.87
N GLY A 415 33.60 23.93 19.64
CA GLY A 415 34.59 23.09 18.97
C GLY A 415 35.66 23.88 18.16
N VAL A 416 35.51 25.22 18.12
CA VAL A 416 36.48 26.18 17.58
C VAL A 416 37.26 26.82 18.73
#